data_02c4b6bfaf174b9223f082eea2643049
#
_entry.id   02c4b6bfaf174b9223f082eea2643049
#
_cell.length_a   1.000
_cell.length_b   1.000
_cell.length_c   1.000
_cell.angle_alpha   90.00
_cell.angle_beta   90.00
_cell.angle_gamma   90.00
#
_symmetry.space_group_name_H-M   'P 1'
#
loop_
_entity.id
_entity.type
_entity.pdbx_description
1 polymer ?
#
loop_
_entity_poly.entity_id
_entity_poly.type
_entity_poly.pdbx_seq_one_letter_code
_entity_poly.pdbx_strand_id
1 'polypeptide(L)'
;IFKPVHGLGGFGVQVVKDFEDFEQITKKTNFLDDLKNVKEGKLSRDKISEWVLQEYIDSPLLIKGKKFHIRLYFLVYHNLKYLLKRGLIFSADKKYKQDDYHNKEIHDTHSNEKTVEQVMKYPEDLEFLGKDKNQKIWNQITDLFGKIDRIEDFDCYPESKDCYQILGADVMITQDLKVKIIEINENPGLPTLESKF
;
A
#
# COMPACT_ATOMS: atom_id res chain seq x y z
N ILE A 1 2.99 6.51 -9.68
CA ILE A 1 2.30 7.07 -8.52
C ILE A 1 3.15 8.17 -7.92
N PHE A 2 2.56 9.32 -7.71
CA PHE A 2 3.12 10.43 -6.94
C PHE A 2 2.23 10.67 -5.72
N LYS A 3 2.79 10.57 -4.53
CA LYS A 3 2.03 10.60 -3.27
C LYS A 3 2.81 11.29 -2.14
N PRO A 4 2.13 11.99 -1.21
CA PRO A 4 2.80 12.51 -0.01
C PRO A 4 3.23 11.34 0.90
N VAL A 5 4.35 11.50 1.61
CA VAL A 5 4.84 10.50 2.57
C VAL A 5 3.84 10.34 3.73
N HIS A 6 3.29 11.45 4.21
CA HIS A 6 2.33 11.48 5.32
C HIS A 6 0.89 11.63 4.83
N GLY A 7 0.39 10.65 4.05
CA GLY A 7 -0.98 10.60 3.57
C GLY A 7 -1.77 9.47 4.23
N LEU A 8 -3.06 9.72 4.54
CA LEU A 8 -3.97 8.69 5.04
C LEU A 8 -5.08 8.44 4.01
N GLY A 9 -5.51 7.18 3.84
CA GLY A 9 -6.68 6.83 3.05
C GLY A 9 -6.61 7.26 1.58
N GLY A 10 -5.44 7.20 0.95
CA GLY A 10 -5.26 7.60 -0.46
C GLY A 10 -5.28 9.11 -0.70
N PHE A 11 -5.31 9.95 0.36
CA PHE A 11 -5.30 11.39 0.20
C PHE A 11 -4.00 11.86 -0.48
N GLY A 12 -4.14 12.69 -1.53
CA GLY A 12 -3.00 13.25 -2.27
C GLY A 12 -2.34 12.28 -3.27
N VAL A 13 -2.76 11.03 -3.33
CA VAL A 13 -2.26 10.06 -4.32
C VAL A 13 -2.68 10.47 -5.73
N GLN A 14 -1.71 10.56 -6.63
CA GLN A 14 -1.89 10.88 -8.04
C GLN A 14 -1.27 9.79 -8.91
N VAL A 15 -1.97 9.37 -9.95
CA VAL A 15 -1.37 8.55 -11.01
C VAL A 15 -0.75 9.50 -12.02
N VAL A 16 0.49 9.30 -12.35
CA VAL A 16 1.27 10.12 -13.30
C VAL A 16 1.50 9.28 -14.54
N LYS A 17 1.09 9.79 -15.68
CA LYS A 17 1.20 9.12 -16.97
C LYS A 17 2.59 9.32 -17.59
N ASP A 18 3.01 10.57 -17.65
CA ASP A 18 4.25 11.01 -18.30
C ASP A 18 4.84 12.24 -17.58
N PHE A 19 5.92 12.77 -18.11
CA PHE A 19 6.61 13.91 -17.52
C PHE A 19 5.78 15.21 -17.57
N GLU A 20 5.02 15.42 -18.64
CA GLU A 20 4.17 16.60 -18.79
C GLU A 20 3.05 16.59 -17.72
N ASP A 21 2.42 15.43 -17.51
CA ASP A 21 1.43 15.23 -16.47
C ASP A 21 2.03 15.44 -15.07
N PHE A 22 3.25 14.94 -14.83
CA PHE A 22 3.98 15.20 -13.59
C PHE A 22 4.20 16.69 -13.33
N GLU A 23 4.64 17.44 -14.35
CA GLU A 23 4.81 18.89 -14.22
C GLU A 23 3.51 19.62 -13.88
N GLN A 24 2.39 19.22 -14.49
CA GLN A 24 1.08 19.83 -14.21
C GLN A 24 0.62 19.54 -12.78
N ILE A 25 0.82 18.30 -12.30
CA ILE A 25 0.48 17.91 -10.94
C ILE A 25 1.35 18.65 -9.91
N THR A 26 2.66 18.72 -10.15
CA THR A 26 3.59 19.39 -9.24
C THR A 26 3.41 20.89 -9.17
N LYS A 27 3.00 21.54 -10.26
CA LYS A 27 2.62 22.95 -10.26
C LYS A 27 1.40 23.22 -9.37
N LYS A 28 0.41 22.33 -9.39
CA LYS A 28 -0.79 22.44 -8.54
C LYS A 28 -0.49 22.24 -7.04
N THR A 29 0.56 21.51 -6.71
CA THR A 29 0.96 21.21 -5.32
C THR A 29 2.02 22.16 -4.76
N ASN A 30 2.47 23.14 -5.53
CA ASN A 30 3.62 24.02 -5.24
C ASN A 30 4.94 23.27 -4.99
N PHE A 31 4.98 21.98 -5.25
CA PHE A 31 6.12 21.11 -4.92
C PHE A 31 7.43 21.58 -5.57
N LEU A 32 7.40 21.96 -6.85
CA LEU A 32 8.59 22.44 -7.55
C LEU A 32 9.06 23.81 -7.04
N ASP A 33 8.12 24.69 -6.70
CA ASP A 33 8.43 26.00 -6.13
C ASP A 33 9.03 25.88 -4.73
N ASP A 34 8.53 24.97 -3.92
CA ASP A 34 9.06 24.68 -2.59
C ASP A 34 10.49 24.11 -2.69
N LEU A 35 10.75 23.17 -3.59
CA LEU A 35 12.10 22.63 -3.84
C LEU A 35 13.07 23.73 -4.28
N LYS A 36 12.64 24.64 -5.16
CA LYS A 36 13.45 25.78 -5.60
C LYS A 36 13.75 26.72 -4.44
N ASN A 37 12.76 27.05 -3.63
CA ASN A 37 12.91 27.91 -2.46
C ASN A 37 13.87 27.32 -1.43
N VAL A 38 13.89 26.00 -1.24
CA VAL A 38 14.88 25.33 -0.38
C VAL A 38 16.28 25.43 -0.97
N LYS A 39 16.43 25.17 -2.28
CA LYS A 39 17.73 25.30 -2.96
C LYS A 39 18.30 26.71 -2.87
N GLU A 40 17.45 27.71 -2.88
CA GLU A 40 17.82 29.12 -2.75
C GLU A 40 17.95 29.59 -1.28
N GLY A 41 17.74 28.69 -0.31
CA GLY A 41 17.84 29.02 1.12
C GLY A 41 16.68 29.87 1.67
N LYS A 42 15.59 30.02 0.89
CA LYS A 42 14.41 30.82 1.27
C LYS A 42 13.40 30.03 2.12
N LEU A 43 13.46 28.71 2.03
CA LEU A 43 12.59 27.80 2.77
C LEU A 43 13.45 26.73 3.44
N SER A 44 13.13 26.37 4.67
CA SER A 44 13.79 25.29 5.39
C SER A 44 13.30 23.94 4.87
N ARG A 45 14.18 22.96 4.77
CA ARG A 45 13.92 21.64 4.22
C ARG A 45 12.84 20.87 5.00
N ASP A 46 12.76 21.08 6.30
CA ASP A 46 11.75 20.49 7.19
C ASP A 46 10.32 21.03 6.97
N LYS A 47 10.17 22.10 6.20
CA LYS A 47 8.86 22.67 5.81
C LYS A 47 8.32 22.17 4.50
N ILE A 48 9.07 21.35 3.79
CA ILE A 48 8.58 20.72 2.56
C ILE A 48 7.86 19.44 2.93
N SER A 49 6.65 19.26 2.38
CA SER A 49 6.02 17.95 2.38
C SER A 49 6.86 16.97 1.59
N GLU A 50 7.26 15.88 2.22
CA GLU A 50 7.97 14.80 1.54
C GLU A 50 7.02 14.03 0.63
N TRP A 51 7.49 13.70 -0.58
CA TRP A 51 6.72 12.99 -1.59
C TRP A 51 7.49 11.78 -2.11
N VAL A 52 6.75 10.75 -2.46
CA VAL A 52 7.30 9.54 -3.08
C VAL A 52 6.83 9.47 -4.52
N LEU A 53 7.77 9.26 -5.44
CA LEU A 53 7.48 8.83 -6.80
C LEU A 53 7.75 7.32 -6.88
N GLN A 54 6.71 6.55 -7.14
CA GLN A 54 6.73 5.10 -7.17
C GLN A 54 6.25 4.59 -8.53
N GLU A 55 6.88 3.53 -9.03
CA GLU A 55 6.43 2.85 -10.25
C GLU A 55 4.97 2.41 -10.12
N TYR A 56 4.17 2.71 -11.13
CA TYR A 56 2.78 2.29 -11.18
C TYR A 56 2.68 0.84 -11.66
N ILE A 57 1.84 0.05 -11.02
CA ILE A 57 1.52 -1.32 -11.45
C ILE A 57 0.37 -1.23 -12.45
N ASP A 58 0.70 -1.20 -13.72
CA ASP A 58 -0.22 -1.00 -14.84
C ASP A 58 -1.00 -2.26 -15.25
N SER A 59 -0.50 -3.43 -14.86
CA SER A 59 -1.11 -4.72 -15.16
C SER A 59 -1.47 -5.48 -13.87
N PRO A 60 -2.38 -4.93 -13.03
CA PRO A 60 -2.79 -5.59 -11.79
C PRO A 60 -3.66 -6.80 -12.07
N LEU A 61 -3.59 -7.80 -11.20
CA LEU A 61 -4.62 -8.83 -11.13
C LEU A 61 -5.95 -8.18 -10.73
N LEU A 62 -7.05 -8.65 -11.32
CA LEU A 62 -8.36 -8.06 -11.10
C LEU A 62 -9.32 -9.06 -10.43
N ILE A 63 -10.15 -8.58 -9.50
CA ILE A 63 -11.31 -9.29 -8.96
C ILE A 63 -12.56 -8.68 -9.59
N LYS A 64 -13.37 -9.50 -10.26
CA LYS A 64 -14.58 -9.05 -10.99
C LYS A 64 -14.32 -7.85 -11.93
N GLY A 65 -13.11 -7.78 -12.50
CA GLY A 65 -12.69 -6.70 -13.38
C GLY A 65 -12.25 -5.42 -12.67
N LYS A 66 -12.18 -5.41 -11.35
CA LYS A 66 -11.76 -4.26 -10.54
C LYS A 66 -10.34 -4.44 -10.03
N LYS A 67 -9.58 -3.34 -9.96
CA LYS A 67 -8.30 -3.28 -9.28
C LYS A 67 -8.49 -3.48 -7.78
N PHE A 68 -7.58 -4.18 -7.13
CA PHE A 68 -7.60 -4.39 -5.69
C PHE A 68 -6.20 -4.43 -5.12
N HIS A 69 -6.10 -4.23 -3.82
CA HIS A 69 -4.94 -4.58 -3.01
C HIS A 69 -5.37 -5.36 -1.78
N ILE A 70 -4.41 -6.00 -1.13
CA ILE A 70 -4.62 -6.80 0.05
C ILE A 70 -3.86 -6.15 1.20
N ARG A 71 -4.54 -5.81 2.29
CA ARG A 71 -3.94 -5.45 3.57
C ARG A 71 -3.66 -6.72 4.36
N LEU A 72 -2.39 -7.00 4.57
CA LEU A 72 -1.93 -8.10 5.43
C LEU A 72 -1.40 -7.53 6.74
N TYR A 73 -1.58 -8.26 7.82
CA TYR A 73 -1.09 -7.88 9.13
C TYR A 73 0.05 -8.79 9.55
N PHE A 74 1.08 -8.21 10.13
CA PHE A 74 2.15 -8.98 10.74
C PHE A 74 2.57 -8.37 12.07
N LEU A 75 2.92 -9.26 12.99
CA LEU A 75 3.41 -8.92 14.30
C LEU A 75 4.92 -9.11 14.33
N VAL A 76 5.63 -8.08 14.75
CA VAL A 76 7.04 -8.18 15.14
C VAL A 76 7.08 -8.22 16.67
N TYR A 77 7.69 -9.24 17.22
CA TYR A 77 7.88 -9.41 18.65
C TYR A 77 9.33 -9.84 18.89
N HIS A 78 10.15 -8.96 19.43
CA HIS A 78 11.60 -9.12 19.46
C HIS A 78 12.14 -9.42 18.05
N ASN A 79 12.84 -10.55 17.89
CA ASN A 79 13.36 -11.02 16.60
C ASN A 79 12.41 -11.96 15.84
N LEU A 80 11.19 -12.17 16.38
CA LEU A 80 10.20 -13.06 15.78
C LEU A 80 9.21 -12.27 14.93
N LYS A 81 8.83 -12.86 13.82
CA LYS A 81 7.86 -12.28 12.88
C LYS A 81 6.73 -13.27 12.65
N TYR A 82 5.51 -12.81 12.84
CA TYR A 82 4.31 -13.61 12.66
C TYR A 82 3.42 -12.98 11.62
N LEU A 83 3.19 -13.64 10.51
CA LEU A 83 2.26 -13.20 9.48
C LEU A 83 0.87 -13.78 9.76
N LEU A 84 -0.14 -12.93 9.89
CA LEU A 84 -1.52 -13.35 10.03
C LEU A 84 -2.04 -13.86 8.68
N LYS A 85 -2.55 -15.09 8.65
CA LYS A 85 -3.18 -15.70 7.47
C LYS A 85 -4.59 -15.15 7.19
N ARG A 86 -4.84 -13.91 7.56
CA ARG A 86 -6.08 -13.18 7.28
C ARG A 86 -5.71 -11.76 6.91
N GLY A 87 -6.48 -11.17 6.03
CA GLY A 87 -6.27 -9.81 5.59
C GLY A 87 -7.58 -9.17 5.12
N LEU A 88 -7.48 -7.98 4.60
CA LEU A 88 -8.60 -7.26 4.02
C LEU A 88 -8.33 -7.07 2.52
N ILE A 89 -9.39 -7.21 1.72
CA ILE A 89 -9.33 -6.86 0.30
C ILE A 89 -10.01 -5.49 0.13
N PHE A 90 -9.26 -4.55 -0.42
CA PHE A 90 -9.75 -3.24 -0.82
C PHE A 90 -9.82 -3.19 -2.34
N SER A 91 -11.01 -2.91 -2.88
CA SER A 91 -11.26 -2.86 -4.32
C SER A 91 -11.61 -1.45 -4.78
N ALA A 92 -11.22 -1.11 -5.99
CA ALA A 92 -11.67 0.10 -6.65
C ALA A 92 -13.20 0.06 -6.91
N ASP A 93 -13.82 1.23 -7.04
CA ASP A 93 -15.28 1.32 -7.21
C ASP A 93 -15.73 0.86 -8.59
N LYS A 94 -14.93 1.16 -9.61
CA LYS A 94 -15.24 0.85 -11.02
C LYS A 94 -14.28 -0.18 -11.61
N LYS A 95 -14.69 -0.77 -12.71
CA LYS A 95 -13.86 -1.69 -13.50
C LYS A 95 -12.60 -0.99 -13.98
N TYR A 96 -11.48 -1.70 -13.92
CA TYR A 96 -10.18 -1.21 -14.32
C TYR A 96 -10.14 -0.86 -15.82
N LYS A 97 -9.59 0.30 -16.13
CA LYS A 97 -9.25 0.76 -17.47
C LYS A 97 -7.85 1.38 -17.41
N GLN A 98 -6.94 0.85 -18.18
CA GLN A 98 -5.55 1.27 -18.15
C GLN A 98 -5.35 2.73 -18.57
N ASP A 99 -6.11 3.21 -19.53
CA ASP A 99 -5.90 4.54 -20.14
C ASP A 99 -6.56 5.71 -19.40
N ASP A 100 -7.36 5.43 -18.36
CA ASP A 100 -8.11 6.44 -17.61
C ASP A 100 -7.39 6.81 -16.30
N TYR A 101 -6.13 7.24 -16.41
CA TYR A 101 -5.19 7.41 -15.29
C TYR A 101 -5.66 8.35 -14.17
N HIS A 102 -6.48 9.36 -14.47
CA HIS A 102 -6.93 10.36 -13.49
C HIS A 102 -8.24 9.98 -12.79
N ASN A 103 -8.85 8.89 -13.18
CA ASN A 103 -10.11 8.44 -12.60
C ASN A 103 -9.88 7.68 -11.29
N LYS A 104 -10.05 8.36 -10.17
CA LYS A 104 -9.85 7.78 -8.84
C LYS A 104 -10.74 6.57 -8.58
N GLU A 105 -11.95 6.52 -9.10
CA GLU A 105 -12.87 5.39 -8.91
C GLU A 105 -12.35 4.07 -9.54
N ILE A 106 -11.38 4.18 -10.45
CA ILE A 106 -10.75 3.04 -11.13
C ILE A 106 -9.41 2.66 -10.48
N HIS A 107 -8.63 3.66 -10.06
CA HIS A 107 -7.24 3.47 -9.65
C HIS A 107 -7.03 3.51 -8.15
N ASP A 108 -7.86 4.25 -7.40
CA ASP A 108 -7.81 4.31 -5.95
C ASP A 108 -8.64 3.17 -5.34
N THR A 109 -7.97 2.34 -4.55
CA THR A 109 -8.59 1.22 -3.86
C THR A 109 -8.98 1.56 -2.41
N HIS A 110 -8.74 2.82 -1.98
CA HIS A 110 -9.15 3.36 -0.67
C HIS A 110 -10.30 4.37 -0.76
N SER A 111 -10.80 4.68 -1.97
CA SER A 111 -11.69 5.81 -2.22
C SER A 111 -13.03 5.76 -1.48
N ASN A 112 -13.41 4.60 -0.95
CA ASN A 112 -14.60 4.45 -0.11
C ASN A 112 -14.33 3.51 1.07
N GLU A 113 -14.57 3.99 2.27
CA GLU A 113 -14.61 3.16 3.49
C GLU A 113 -15.63 2.00 3.38
N LYS A 114 -16.55 2.07 2.41
CA LYS A 114 -17.56 1.04 2.11
C LYS A 114 -17.02 -0.13 1.28
N THR A 115 -15.82 -0.01 0.72
CA THR A 115 -15.23 -1.05 -0.14
C THR A 115 -14.34 -2.05 0.59
N VAL A 116 -14.44 -2.16 1.90
CA VAL A 116 -13.97 -3.35 2.61
C VAL A 116 -14.90 -4.51 2.21
N GLU A 117 -14.67 -5.05 1.02
CA GLU A 117 -15.58 -6.07 0.47
C GLU A 117 -15.46 -7.40 1.20
N GLN A 118 -14.30 -7.70 1.82
CA GLN A 118 -14.14 -8.99 2.50
C GLN A 118 -13.00 -9.01 3.51
N VAL A 119 -13.26 -9.62 4.67
CA VAL A 119 -12.20 -10.20 5.49
C VAL A 119 -11.67 -11.43 4.74
N MET A 120 -10.47 -11.32 4.21
CA MET A 120 -9.85 -12.40 3.46
C MET A 120 -9.40 -13.51 4.41
N LYS A 121 -9.89 -14.72 4.21
CA LYS A 121 -9.25 -15.93 4.70
C LYS A 121 -8.29 -16.42 3.63
N TYR A 122 -7.01 -16.21 3.81
CA TYR A 122 -6.04 -16.74 2.88
C TYR A 122 -5.84 -18.25 3.09
N PRO A 123 -5.83 -19.09 2.07
CA PRO A 123 -5.86 -18.82 0.62
C PRO A 123 -7.25 -18.87 -0.04
N GLU A 124 -8.33 -18.98 0.72
CA GLU A 124 -9.67 -19.36 0.26
C GLU A 124 -10.31 -18.32 -0.68
N ASP A 125 -10.15 -17.02 -0.37
CA ASP A 125 -10.81 -15.95 -1.12
C ASP A 125 -10.19 -15.66 -2.50
N LEU A 126 -9.08 -16.30 -2.83
CA LEU A 126 -8.51 -16.27 -4.17
C LEU A 126 -8.74 -17.60 -4.91
N GLU A 127 -9.76 -18.38 -4.52
CA GLU A 127 -10.09 -19.70 -5.12
C GLU A 127 -10.29 -19.62 -6.64
N PHE A 128 -10.78 -18.50 -7.16
CA PHE A 128 -10.90 -18.30 -8.60
C PHE A 128 -9.58 -18.45 -9.37
N LEU A 129 -8.44 -18.35 -8.69
CA LEU A 129 -7.11 -18.57 -9.27
C LEU A 129 -6.72 -20.05 -9.30
N GLY A 130 -7.40 -20.89 -8.51
CA GLY A 130 -7.03 -22.27 -8.28
C GLY A 130 -5.92 -22.43 -7.23
N LYS A 131 -5.87 -23.61 -6.63
CA LYS A 131 -5.03 -23.93 -5.47
C LYS A 131 -3.53 -23.67 -5.69
N ASP A 132 -3.00 -24.07 -6.83
CA ASP A 132 -1.56 -23.97 -7.13
C ASP A 132 -1.11 -22.51 -7.28
N LYS A 133 -1.90 -21.68 -7.93
CA LYS A 133 -1.60 -20.25 -8.10
C LYS A 133 -1.69 -19.53 -6.75
N ASN A 134 -2.68 -19.86 -5.94
CA ASN A 134 -2.82 -19.33 -4.59
C ASN A 134 -1.60 -19.68 -3.74
N GLN A 135 -1.16 -20.92 -3.75
CA GLN A 135 0.02 -21.34 -3.01
C GLN A 135 1.27 -20.60 -3.47
N LYS A 136 1.41 -20.39 -4.80
CA LYS A 136 2.53 -19.61 -5.36
C LYS A 136 2.53 -18.15 -4.87
N ILE A 137 1.37 -17.52 -4.81
CA ILE A 137 1.24 -16.15 -4.29
C ILE A 137 1.60 -16.11 -2.80
N TRP A 138 1.05 -17.05 -2.02
CA TRP A 138 1.32 -17.13 -0.59
C TRP A 138 2.81 -17.34 -0.27
N ASN A 139 3.49 -18.21 -1.03
CA ASN A 139 4.93 -18.40 -0.87
C ASN A 139 5.71 -17.10 -1.14
N GLN A 140 5.33 -16.33 -2.18
CA GLN A 140 5.96 -15.03 -2.43
C GLN A 140 5.71 -14.04 -1.29
N ILE A 141 4.49 -14.00 -0.73
CA ILE A 141 4.17 -13.17 0.42
C ILE A 141 5.07 -13.53 1.59
N THR A 142 5.15 -14.81 1.95
CA THR A 142 5.98 -15.27 3.06
C THR A 142 7.46 -14.99 2.85
N ASP A 143 7.97 -15.15 1.62
CA ASP A 143 9.36 -14.84 1.27
C ASP A 143 9.66 -13.33 1.39
N LEU A 144 8.74 -12.47 0.93
CA LEU A 144 8.88 -11.03 1.03
C LEU A 144 8.93 -10.58 2.49
N PHE A 145 8.01 -11.09 3.32
CA PHE A 145 7.99 -10.78 4.75
C PHE A 145 9.22 -11.35 5.49
N GLY A 146 9.72 -12.51 5.08
CA GLY A 146 10.95 -13.08 5.60
C GLY A 146 12.19 -12.21 5.36
N LYS A 147 12.19 -11.44 4.28
CA LYS A 147 13.30 -10.53 3.90
C LYS A 147 13.26 -9.16 4.57
N ILE A 148 12.22 -8.83 5.29
CA ILE A 148 12.16 -7.60 6.11
C ILE A 148 13.06 -7.83 7.33
N ASP A 149 14.38 -7.70 7.17
CA ASP A 149 15.36 -8.11 8.18
C ASP A 149 15.52 -7.12 9.33
N ARG A 150 15.25 -5.84 9.08
CA ARG A 150 15.30 -4.80 10.11
C ARG A 150 14.21 -3.77 9.84
N ILE A 151 13.43 -3.52 10.85
CA ILE A 151 12.78 -2.24 11.04
C ILE A 151 13.77 -1.49 11.91
N GLU A 152 14.65 -0.68 11.29
CA GLU A 152 15.82 -0.08 11.93
C GLU A 152 15.46 0.81 13.13
N ASP A 153 14.21 1.31 13.15
CA ASP A 153 13.69 2.17 14.23
C ASP A 153 12.85 1.40 15.25
N PHE A 154 12.88 0.06 15.23
CA PHE A 154 12.23 -0.75 16.25
C PHE A 154 13.12 -0.87 17.49
N ASP A 155 13.50 0.29 18.03
CA ASP A 155 14.17 0.40 19.30
C ASP A 155 13.16 0.08 20.41
N CYS A 156 13.07 -1.22 20.71
CA CYS A 156 12.56 -1.60 22.02
C CYS A 156 13.47 -0.92 23.05
N TYR A 157 12.90 -0.13 23.94
CA TYR A 157 13.63 0.33 25.11
C TYR A 157 14.38 -0.87 25.69
N PRO A 158 15.69 -0.81 25.89
CA PRO A 158 16.51 -1.97 26.27
C PRO A 158 16.00 -2.68 27.54
N GLU A 159 15.20 -1.98 28.31
CA GLU A 159 14.64 -2.46 29.58
C GLU A 159 13.23 -3.11 29.45
N SER A 160 12.58 -2.94 28.29
CA SER A 160 11.24 -3.52 28.04
C SER A 160 11.37 -4.93 27.50
N LYS A 161 10.99 -5.92 28.30
CA LYS A 161 10.98 -7.34 27.89
C LYS A 161 9.82 -7.69 26.96
N ASP A 162 8.84 -6.78 26.78
CA ASP A 162 7.58 -7.05 26.09
C ASP A 162 7.31 -6.05 24.95
N CYS A 163 8.30 -5.89 24.09
CA CYS A 163 8.19 -4.99 22.94
C CYS A 163 7.60 -5.72 21.72
N TYR A 164 6.52 -5.19 21.18
CA TYR A 164 5.90 -5.70 19.95
C TYR A 164 5.34 -4.58 19.11
N GLN A 165 5.23 -4.81 17.80
CA GLN A 165 4.61 -3.92 16.85
C GLN A 165 3.71 -4.71 15.91
N ILE A 166 2.49 -4.22 15.72
CA ILE A 166 1.61 -4.72 14.65
C ILE A 166 1.78 -3.78 13.45
N LEU A 167 2.07 -4.34 12.31
CA LEU A 167 2.27 -3.63 11.06
C LEU A 167 1.23 -4.10 10.02
N GLY A 168 0.82 -3.18 9.16
CA GLY A 168 -0.06 -3.47 8.04
C GLY A 168 0.66 -3.28 6.73
N ALA A 169 0.77 -4.33 5.92
CA ALA A 169 1.37 -4.23 4.59
C ALA A 169 0.30 -4.27 3.51
N ASP A 170 0.35 -3.31 2.61
CA ASP A 170 -0.48 -3.30 1.42
C ASP A 170 0.26 -3.97 0.29
N VAL A 171 -0.31 -5.04 -0.23
CA VAL A 171 0.27 -5.81 -1.33
C VAL A 171 -0.66 -5.83 -2.52
N MET A 172 -0.07 -5.74 -3.71
CA MET A 172 -0.77 -5.91 -4.97
C MET A 172 -0.21 -7.10 -5.72
N ILE A 173 -1.07 -7.78 -6.45
CA ILE A 173 -0.70 -8.91 -7.29
C ILE A 173 -0.79 -8.46 -8.73
N THR A 174 0.22 -8.74 -9.54
CA THR A 174 0.22 -8.46 -10.96
C THR A 174 -0.47 -9.58 -11.74
N GLN A 175 -0.81 -9.33 -13.01
CA GLN A 175 -1.46 -10.30 -13.90
C GLN A 175 -0.60 -11.57 -14.10
N ASP A 176 0.73 -11.43 -14.06
CA ASP A 176 1.69 -12.53 -14.11
C ASP A 176 1.96 -13.20 -12.73
N LEU A 177 1.09 -12.90 -11.76
CA LEU A 177 1.09 -13.46 -10.41
C LEU A 177 2.34 -13.14 -9.57
N LYS A 178 2.96 -11.98 -9.81
CA LYS A 178 4.01 -11.45 -8.92
C LYS A 178 3.38 -10.61 -7.81
N VAL A 179 3.89 -10.80 -6.61
CA VAL A 179 3.48 -10.01 -5.45
C VAL A 179 4.40 -8.78 -5.31
N LYS A 180 3.78 -7.63 -5.13
CA LYS A 180 4.46 -6.34 -4.90
C LYS A 180 3.97 -5.72 -3.61
N ILE A 181 4.86 -5.34 -2.71
CA ILE A 181 4.53 -4.52 -1.54
C ILE A 181 4.39 -3.08 -2.02
N ILE A 182 3.28 -2.44 -1.71
CA ILE A 182 3.01 -1.04 -2.04
C ILE A 182 3.52 -0.15 -0.92
N GLU A 183 3.18 -0.50 0.33
CA GLU A 183 3.57 0.23 1.53
C GLU A 183 3.45 -0.65 2.77
N ILE A 184 4.10 -0.20 3.84
CA ILE A 184 3.99 -0.80 5.18
C ILE A 184 3.58 0.31 6.14
N ASN A 185 2.48 0.10 6.86
CA ASN A 185 1.89 1.04 7.80
C ASN A 185 2.21 0.61 9.24
N GLU A 186 2.77 1.53 10.02
CA GLU A 186 3.14 1.29 11.43
C GLU A 186 1.91 1.22 12.36
N ASN A 187 0.87 1.98 12.03
CA ASN A 187 -0.38 2.03 12.78
C ASN A 187 -1.56 1.64 11.87
N PRO A 188 -1.67 0.37 11.48
CA PRO A 188 -2.72 -0.06 10.58
C PRO A 188 -4.09 -0.03 11.28
N GLY A 189 -5.11 0.45 10.57
CA GLY A 189 -6.49 0.24 10.99
C GLY A 189 -6.74 -1.27 11.11
N LEU A 190 -7.17 -1.72 12.28
CA LEU A 190 -7.55 -3.11 12.51
C LEU A 190 -9.04 -3.29 12.20
N PRO A 191 -9.44 -4.46 11.68
CA PRO A 191 -10.85 -4.75 11.49
C PRO A 191 -11.55 -4.74 12.86
N THR A 192 -12.62 -3.97 12.98
CA THR A 192 -13.43 -3.98 14.19
C THR A 192 -14.23 -5.28 14.29
N LEU A 193 -14.52 -5.73 15.51
CA LEU A 193 -15.34 -6.93 15.74
C LEU A 193 -16.75 -6.84 15.16
N GLU A 194 -17.20 -5.65 14.78
CA GLU A 194 -18.49 -5.41 14.10
C GLU A 194 -18.43 -5.68 12.59
N SER A 195 -17.25 -5.73 11.98
CA SER A 195 -17.11 -6.29 10.64
C SER A 195 -17.39 -7.80 10.76
N LYS A 196 -18.60 -8.23 10.38
CA LYS A 196 -19.05 -9.62 10.44
C LYS A 196 -17.99 -10.54 9.83
N PHE A 197 -17.32 -11.29 10.71
CA PHE A 197 -16.48 -12.41 10.33
C PHE A 197 -17.32 -13.52 9.68
#